data_bc275dcbac6c6a68e58c528f03a39cf2
#
_entry.id   bc275dcbac6c6a68e58c528f03a39cf2
#
_cell.length_a   1.000
_cell.length_b   1.000
_cell.length_c   1.000
_cell.angle_alpha   90.00
_cell.angle_beta   90.00
_cell.angle_gamma   90.00
#
_symmetry.space_group_name_H-M   'P 1'
#
loop_
_entity.id
_entity.type
_entity.pdbx_description
1 polymer ?
#
loop_
_entity_poly.entity_id
_entity_poly.type
_entity_poly.pdbx_seq_one_letter_code
_entity_poly.pdbx_strand_id
1 'polypeptide(L)'
;MKMKIVITCLFGLEHYCAEDLLNIGFDKSRIEVTDGLLLVDTTPETMRTDIARILMWVRRGERVLLSIGEFDAVTFEEFFDGIEKIRWQDWIPQDWAFHVNGYSRDSKLFGIPACQSLAKKAMVKALASARHLPEGARIEENEKLGIVKMSFGIVKDHVRVMIDLTGDGLHKRGYRPLMHEAPIKETLAAGMVSAAQYRFFGEEALVDPFCGSGTIVIEAAMMALNIAPGLKRDFAAEKLPYIGKAPFDQAREEARDMADLSPMDDIYFYGSDIDPKAVETARRNAQAAGVSDFTRFKVADFKNQTPEELASWTRMSRQLILCNPPYGGRLLTPEAAAEIYKGIARTYLDREGFCKKGIRLSVITPDDSFENQVIRKADKRRKLYNGSIRCQLTNYYRLPPKK
;
A
#
# COMPACT_ATOMS: atom_id res chain seq x y z
N MET A 1 11.17 -2.17 -28.28
CA MET A 1 11.62 -2.87 -27.06
C MET A 1 10.46 -2.81 -26.06
N LYS A 2 9.97 -3.93 -25.55
CA LYS A 2 8.94 -3.92 -24.49
C LYS A 2 9.61 -3.44 -23.21
N MET A 3 9.11 -2.37 -22.65
CA MET A 3 9.51 -1.87 -21.33
C MET A 3 8.54 -2.39 -20.29
N LYS A 4 8.97 -2.52 -19.04
CA LYS A 4 8.11 -2.98 -17.93
C LYS A 4 8.06 -1.93 -16.83
N ILE A 5 6.86 -1.60 -16.40
CA ILE A 5 6.64 -0.88 -15.14
C ILE A 5 6.48 -1.95 -14.06
N VAL A 6 7.22 -1.80 -12.96
CA VAL A 6 7.23 -2.72 -11.82
C VAL A 6 6.49 -2.07 -10.66
N ILE A 7 5.49 -2.75 -10.14
CA ILE A 7 4.73 -2.26 -8.97
C ILE A 7 4.99 -3.24 -7.83
N THR A 8 5.66 -2.79 -6.79
CA THR A 8 5.84 -3.62 -5.59
C THR A 8 4.60 -3.52 -4.70
N CYS A 9 4.21 -4.60 -4.06
CA CYS A 9 3.09 -4.63 -3.12
C CYS A 9 3.38 -5.55 -1.93
N LEU A 10 2.56 -5.45 -0.89
CA LEU A 10 2.63 -6.38 0.23
C LEU A 10 2.18 -7.77 -0.22
N PHE A 11 2.90 -8.79 0.24
CA PHE A 11 2.52 -10.19 0.00
C PHE A 11 1.07 -10.46 0.43
N GLY A 12 0.30 -11.08 -0.45
CA GLY A 12 -1.11 -11.37 -0.28
C GLY A 12 -2.05 -10.28 -0.79
N LEU A 13 -1.53 -9.14 -1.30
CA LEU A 13 -2.30 -8.06 -1.91
C LEU A 13 -2.11 -7.96 -3.43
N GLU A 14 -1.32 -8.84 -4.05
CA GLU A 14 -0.98 -8.79 -5.47
C GLU A 14 -2.22 -8.78 -6.37
N HIS A 15 -3.19 -9.65 -6.09
CA HIS A 15 -4.45 -9.73 -6.84
C HIS A 15 -5.23 -8.41 -6.78
N TYR A 16 -5.35 -7.81 -5.59
CA TYR A 16 -6.05 -6.53 -5.42
C TYR A 16 -5.30 -5.37 -6.07
N CYS A 17 -3.96 -5.41 -6.09
CA CYS A 17 -3.16 -4.44 -6.82
C CYS A 17 -3.36 -4.56 -8.33
N ALA A 18 -3.55 -5.79 -8.86
CA ALA A 18 -3.92 -6.01 -10.26
C ALA A 18 -5.34 -5.49 -10.56
N GLU A 19 -6.28 -5.66 -9.64
CA GLU A 19 -7.63 -5.08 -9.76
C GLU A 19 -7.59 -3.54 -9.86
N ASP A 20 -6.68 -2.86 -9.14
CA ASP A 20 -6.50 -1.41 -9.27
C ASP A 20 -6.21 -1.01 -10.72
N LEU A 21 -5.36 -1.78 -11.42
CA LEU A 21 -4.99 -1.52 -12.82
C LEU A 21 -6.14 -1.83 -13.79
N LEU A 22 -6.83 -2.94 -13.57
CA LEU A 22 -7.99 -3.31 -14.40
C LEU A 22 -9.09 -2.27 -14.30
N ASN A 23 -9.35 -1.73 -13.11
CA ASN A 23 -10.38 -0.72 -12.87
C ASN A 23 -10.11 0.62 -13.60
N ILE A 24 -8.86 0.91 -13.92
CA ILE A 24 -8.48 2.09 -14.71
C ILE A 24 -8.23 1.75 -16.19
N GLY A 25 -8.65 0.57 -16.64
CA GLY A 25 -8.69 0.19 -18.05
C GLY A 25 -7.39 -0.40 -18.61
N PHE A 26 -6.44 -0.84 -17.77
CA PHE A 26 -5.32 -1.62 -18.28
C PHE A 26 -5.80 -2.99 -18.73
N ASP A 27 -5.36 -3.43 -19.91
CA ASP A 27 -5.66 -4.76 -20.41
C ASP A 27 -4.94 -5.83 -19.55
N LYS A 28 -5.67 -6.88 -19.21
CA LYS A 28 -5.15 -8.00 -18.41
C LYS A 28 -3.93 -8.66 -19.03
N SER A 29 -3.83 -8.70 -20.35
CA SER A 29 -2.68 -9.28 -21.07
C SER A 29 -1.37 -8.51 -20.88
N ARG A 30 -1.46 -7.25 -20.43
CA ARG A 30 -0.31 -6.41 -20.10
C ARG A 30 0.19 -6.60 -18.67
N ILE A 31 -0.55 -7.33 -17.83
CA ILE A 31 -0.29 -7.43 -16.38
C ILE A 31 0.16 -8.85 -16.05
N GLU A 32 1.39 -8.99 -15.60
CA GLU A 32 1.94 -10.22 -15.03
C GLU A 32 2.01 -10.07 -13.51
N VAL A 33 1.40 -11.00 -12.77
CA VAL A 33 1.39 -11.00 -11.30
C VAL A 33 2.38 -12.02 -10.79
N THR A 34 3.29 -11.59 -9.93
CA THR A 34 4.28 -12.45 -9.27
C THR A 34 4.32 -12.19 -7.76
N ASP A 35 5.13 -12.95 -7.02
CA ASP A 35 5.25 -12.79 -5.56
C ASP A 35 5.74 -11.41 -5.15
N GLY A 36 4.85 -10.61 -4.57
CA GLY A 36 5.12 -9.29 -4.01
C GLY A 36 5.29 -8.18 -5.05
N LEU A 37 5.05 -8.46 -6.35
CA LEU A 37 5.11 -7.44 -7.39
C LEU A 37 4.25 -7.76 -8.63
N LEU A 38 3.94 -6.72 -9.38
CA LEU A 38 3.31 -6.79 -10.69
C LEU A 38 4.25 -6.22 -11.73
N LEU A 39 4.25 -6.81 -12.92
CA LEU A 39 4.94 -6.30 -14.09
C LEU A 39 3.90 -5.87 -15.11
N VAL A 40 3.99 -4.62 -15.56
CA VAL A 40 3.05 -4.04 -16.53
C VAL A 40 3.81 -3.71 -17.80
N ASP A 41 3.47 -4.37 -18.90
CA ASP A 41 4.06 -4.06 -20.21
C ASP A 41 3.66 -2.66 -20.66
N THR A 42 4.64 -1.90 -21.14
CA THR A 42 4.44 -0.56 -21.72
C THR A 42 5.32 -0.35 -22.96
N THR A 43 5.04 0.69 -23.71
CA THR A 43 5.82 1.08 -24.89
C THR A 43 6.40 2.48 -24.72
N PRO A 44 7.41 2.90 -25.46
CA PRO A 44 7.93 4.27 -25.40
C PRO A 44 6.86 5.35 -25.58
N GLU A 45 5.83 5.06 -26.38
CA GLU A 45 4.73 5.99 -26.70
C GLU A 45 3.74 6.14 -25.53
N THR A 46 3.44 5.05 -24.81
CA THR A 46 2.45 5.05 -23.72
C THR A 46 3.08 5.17 -22.33
N MET A 47 4.38 4.95 -22.20
CA MET A 47 5.10 4.87 -20.92
C MET A 47 4.77 6.03 -19.96
N ARG A 48 4.82 7.27 -20.44
CA ARG A 48 4.59 8.46 -19.61
C ARG A 48 3.18 8.50 -19.04
N THR A 49 2.20 8.23 -19.88
CA THR A 49 0.78 8.19 -19.49
C THR A 49 0.48 6.99 -18.58
N ASP A 50 1.02 5.81 -18.93
CA ASP A 50 0.89 4.60 -18.10
C ASP A 50 1.46 4.84 -16.70
N ILE A 51 2.67 5.40 -16.60
CA ILE A 51 3.32 5.73 -15.31
C ILE A 51 2.46 6.69 -14.49
N ALA A 52 1.99 7.78 -15.09
CA ALA A 52 1.19 8.79 -14.39
C ALA A 52 -0.12 8.20 -13.88
N ARG A 53 -0.84 7.43 -14.69
CA ARG A 53 -2.09 6.78 -14.30
C ARG A 53 -1.88 5.71 -13.23
N ILE A 54 -0.84 4.89 -13.35
CA ILE A 54 -0.49 3.87 -12.34
C ILE A 54 -0.19 4.54 -10.99
N LEU A 55 0.67 5.57 -10.96
CA LEU A 55 1.03 6.29 -9.73
C LEU A 55 -0.18 7.00 -9.11
N MET A 56 -1.09 7.50 -9.92
CA MET A 56 -2.31 8.15 -9.47
C MET A 56 -3.28 7.18 -8.81
N TRP A 57 -3.47 5.96 -9.38
CA TRP A 57 -4.59 5.09 -9.05
C TRP A 57 -4.22 3.83 -8.27
N VAL A 58 -2.98 3.34 -8.33
CA VAL A 58 -2.60 2.13 -7.59
C VAL A 58 -2.70 2.37 -6.09
N ARG A 59 -3.69 1.73 -5.49
CA ARG A 59 -4.07 1.91 -4.09
C ARG A 59 -3.32 0.96 -3.16
N ARG A 60 -3.07 -0.27 -3.62
CA ARG A 60 -2.51 -1.36 -2.80
C ARG A 60 -1.03 -1.63 -3.10
N GLY A 61 -0.43 -0.89 -4.04
CA GLY A 61 1.01 -0.90 -4.31
C GLY A 61 1.80 -0.09 -3.29
N GLU A 62 3.07 -0.46 -3.12
CA GLU A 62 4.01 0.24 -2.22
C GLU A 62 4.91 1.20 -2.98
N ARG A 63 5.41 0.77 -4.16
CA ARG A 63 6.26 1.56 -5.07
C ARG A 63 5.97 1.22 -6.52
N VAL A 64 6.24 2.18 -7.38
CA VAL A 64 6.23 2.04 -8.85
C VAL A 64 7.63 2.35 -9.36
N LEU A 65 8.18 1.44 -10.14
CA LEU A 65 9.53 1.53 -10.70
C LEU A 65 9.47 1.27 -12.21
N LEU A 66 10.46 1.76 -12.94
CA LEU A 66 10.64 1.48 -14.38
C LEU A 66 11.81 0.53 -14.55
N SER A 67 11.61 -0.65 -15.14
CA SER A 67 12.68 -1.57 -15.50
C SER A 67 13.44 -1.01 -16.72
N ILE A 68 14.75 -0.80 -16.55
CA ILE A 68 15.63 -0.22 -17.55
C ILE A 68 16.70 -1.19 -18.07
N GLY A 69 16.85 -2.34 -17.42
CA GLY A 69 17.78 -3.40 -17.80
C GLY A 69 17.51 -4.69 -17.04
N GLU A 70 17.72 -5.81 -17.72
CA GLU A 70 17.63 -7.15 -17.13
C GLU A 70 18.77 -8.02 -17.69
N PHE A 71 19.42 -8.80 -16.83
CA PHE A 71 20.48 -9.73 -17.17
C PHE A 71 20.69 -10.77 -16.06
N ASP A 72 21.38 -11.87 -16.37
CA ASP A 72 21.74 -12.86 -15.38
C ASP A 72 23.14 -12.59 -14.84
N ALA A 73 23.36 -12.80 -13.53
CA ALA A 73 24.65 -12.66 -12.89
C ALA A 73 24.79 -13.57 -11.68
N VAL A 74 25.83 -14.39 -11.66
CA VAL A 74 26.19 -15.26 -10.55
C VAL A 74 27.50 -14.84 -9.87
N THR A 75 28.23 -13.91 -10.48
CA THR A 75 29.46 -13.32 -9.97
C THR A 75 29.38 -11.80 -9.89
N PHE A 76 30.25 -11.20 -9.06
CA PHE A 76 30.33 -9.74 -8.97
C PHE A 76 30.79 -9.09 -10.28
N GLU A 77 31.60 -9.79 -11.07
CA GLU A 77 32.08 -9.32 -12.37
C GLU A 77 30.93 -9.26 -13.39
N GLU A 78 30.18 -10.34 -13.53
CA GLU A 78 28.98 -10.37 -14.38
C GLU A 78 27.97 -9.31 -13.97
N PHE A 79 27.78 -9.07 -12.67
CA PHE A 79 26.91 -8.05 -12.16
C PHE A 79 27.40 -6.64 -12.54
N PHE A 80 28.71 -6.38 -12.37
CA PHE A 80 29.33 -5.11 -12.74
C PHE A 80 29.14 -4.83 -14.24
N ASP A 81 29.50 -5.81 -15.08
CA ASP A 81 29.43 -5.69 -16.55
C ASP A 81 27.99 -5.46 -17.04
N GLY A 82 27.02 -6.15 -16.42
CA GLY A 82 25.61 -5.98 -16.72
C GLY A 82 25.09 -4.58 -16.39
N ILE A 83 25.49 -4.02 -15.23
CA ILE A 83 25.17 -2.64 -14.84
C ILE A 83 25.87 -1.62 -15.75
N GLU A 84 27.14 -1.83 -16.10
CA GLU A 84 27.91 -0.91 -16.95
C GLU A 84 27.33 -0.78 -18.38
N LYS A 85 26.78 -1.86 -18.92
CA LYS A 85 26.18 -1.89 -20.27
C LYS A 85 24.90 -1.06 -20.42
N ILE A 86 24.27 -0.66 -19.32
CA ILE A 86 23.06 0.18 -19.36
C ILE A 86 23.45 1.60 -19.79
N ARG A 87 22.65 2.18 -20.67
CA ARG A 87 22.84 3.56 -21.15
C ARG A 87 22.38 4.58 -20.12
N TRP A 88 23.16 4.75 -19.04
CA TRP A 88 22.83 5.59 -17.90
C TRP A 88 22.59 7.06 -18.22
N GLN A 89 23.23 7.59 -19.29
CA GLN A 89 23.01 8.96 -19.78
C GLN A 89 21.57 9.22 -20.24
N ASP A 90 20.82 8.19 -20.58
CA ASP A 90 19.40 8.32 -20.96
C ASP A 90 18.50 8.47 -19.72
N TRP A 91 18.98 8.07 -18.53
CA TRP A 91 18.21 7.97 -17.31
C TRP A 91 18.65 8.92 -16.19
N ILE A 92 19.92 9.30 -16.17
CA ILE A 92 20.50 10.19 -15.17
C ILE A 92 20.85 11.52 -15.83
N PRO A 93 20.04 12.57 -15.58
CA PRO A 93 20.33 13.91 -16.12
C PRO A 93 21.70 14.40 -15.66
N GLN A 94 22.28 15.30 -16.43
CA GLN A 94 23.58 15.86 -16.10
C GLN A 94 23.54 16.51 -14.72
N ASP A 95 24.57 16.25 -13.92
CA ASP A 95 24.80 16.80 -12.57
C ASP A 95 23.73 16.44 -11.51
N TRP A 96 22.75 15.59 -11.85
CA TRP A 96 21.86 15.04 -10.83
C TRP A 96 22.56 13.99 -9.97
N ALA A 97 22.23 13.96 -8.70
CA ALA A 97 22.66 12.89 -7.82
C ALA A 97 21.92 11.58 -8.12
N PHE A 98 22.57 10.46 -7.81
CA PHE A 98 21.91 9.15 -7.93
C PHE A 98 22.28 8.23 -6.78
N HIS A 99 21.24 7.59 -6.22
CA HIS A 99 21.36 6.67 -5.11
C HIS A 99 21.05 5.25 -5.58
N VAL A 100 21.78 4.28 -5.01
CA VAL A 100 21.66 2.88 -5.36
C VAL A 100 21.12 2.11 -4.16
N ASN A 101 19.99 1.46 -4.36
CA ASN A 101 19.41 0.50 -3.42
C ASN A 101 19.29 -0.87 -4.10
N GLY A 102 19.07 -1.93 -3.31
CA GLY A 102 18.86 -3.24 -3.90
C GLY A 102 18.46 -4.28 -2.89
N TYR A 103 18.04 -5.41 -3.43
CA TYR A 103 17.74 -6.61 -2.66
C TYR A 103 18.18 -7.85 -3.44
N SER A 104 18.39 -8.94 -2.69
CA SER A 104 18.66 -10.26 -3.29
C SER A 104 17.84 -11.32 -2.58
N ARG A 105 17.32 -12.27 -3.35
CA ARG A 105 16.58 -13.42 -2.85
C ARG A 105 16.92 -14.66 -3.67
N ASP A 106 17.20 -15.74 -2.97
CA ASP A 106 17.48 -17.07 -3.58
C ASP A 106 18.58 -17.01 -4.66
N SER A 107 19.64 -16.23 -4.45
CA SER A 107 20.68 -15.93 -5.43
C SER A 107 22.07 -16.08 -4.83
N LYS A 108 23.08 -16.31 -5.69
CA LYS A 108 24.49 -16.42 -5.29
C LYS A 108 25.04 -15.08 -4.79
N LEU A 109 24.61 -13.97 -5.41
CA LEU A 109 24.96 -12.63 -4.99
C LEU A 109 23.99 -12.13 -3.90
N PHE A 110 24.38 -12.25 -2.62
CA PHE A 110 23.56 -11.88 -1.46
C PHE A 110 24.14 -10.74 -0.62
N GLY A 111 25.41 -10.35 -0.85
CA GLY A 111 26.07 -9.25 -0.16
C GLY A 111 25.60 -7.87 -0.65
N ILE A 112 24.40 -7.42 -0.23
CA ILE A 112 23.78 -6.19 -0.74
C ILE A 112 24.67 -4.95 -0.67
N PRO A 113 25.39 -4.64 0.44
CA PRO A 113 26.28 -3.47 0.48
C PRO A 113 27.39 -3.53 -0.58
N ALA A 114 27.95 -4.72 -0.84
CA ALA A 114 28.96 -4.92 -1.89
C ALA A 114 28.35 -4.70 -3.28
N CYS A 115 27.19 -5.27 -3.55
CA CYS A 115 26.47 -5.07 -4.81
C CYS A 115 26.10 -3.58 -5.03
N GLN A 116 25.66 -2.86 -4.00
CA GLN A 116 25.36 -1.42 -4.09
C GLN A 116 26.62 -0.61 -4.45
N SER A 117 27.74 -0.87 -3.77
CA SER A 117 29.01 -0.20 -4.05
C SER A 117 29.49 -0.48 -5.49
N LEU A 118 29.37 -1.74 -5.90
CA LEU A 118 29.79 -2.19 -7.23
C LEU A 118 28.90 -1.58 -8.34
N ALA A 119 27.58 -1.58 -8.12
CA ALA A 119 26.64 -0.93 -9.04
C ALA A 119 26.94 0.57 -9.19
N LYS A 120 27.18 1.29 -8.07
CA LYS A 120 27.55 2.72 -8.12
C LYS A 120 28.83 2.93 -8.93
N LYS A 121 29.85 2.07 -8.76
CA LYS A 121 31.11 2.14 -9.54
C LYS A 121 30.87 1.91 -11.04
N ALA A 122 30.07 0.90 -11.39
CA ALA A 122 29.73 0.60 -12.80
C ALA A 122 28.97 1.76 -13.47
N MET A 123 28.00 2.34 -12.73
CA MET A 123 27.25 3.52 -13.21
C MET A 123 28.17 4.71 -13.44
N VAL A 124 29.07 5.03 -12.49
CA VAL A 124 30.06 6.12 -12.64
C VAL A 124 30.94 5.91 -13.85
N LYS A 125 31.46 4.68 -14.05
CA LYS A 125 32.30 4.34 -15.21
C LYS A 125 31.54 4.53 -16.53
N ALA A 126 30.31 4.02 -16.62
CA ALA A 126 29.48 4.17 -17.81
C ALA A 126 29.11 5.63 -18.12
N LEU A 127 28.75 6.41 -17.09
CA LEU A 127 28.47 7.84 -17.24
C LEU A 127 29.71 8.64 -17.66
N ALA A 128 30.88 8.37 -17.07
CA ALA A 128 32.14 9.02 -17.43
C ALA A 128 32.49 8.76 -18.88
N SER A 129 32.40 7.52 -19.34
CA SER A 129 32.60 7.13 -20.74
C SER A 129 31.60 7.83 -21.65
N ALA A 130 30.31 7.83 -21.36
CA ALA A 130 29.26 8.45 -22.18
C ALA A 130 29.40 9.99 -22.26
N ARG A 131 29.98 10.62 -21.24
CA ARG A 131 30.23 12.07 -21.14
C ARG A 131 31.63 12.45 -21.64
N HIS A 132 32.40 11.51 -22.18
CA HIS A 132 33.80 11.71 -22.66
C HIS A 132 34.71 12.33 -21.59
N LEU A 133 34.54 11.95 -20.31
CA LEU A 133 35.39 12.43 -19.23
C LEU A 133 36.70 11.62 -19.17
N PRO A 134 37.80 12.20 -18.68
CA PRO A 134 39.04 11.48 -18.48
C PRO A 134 38.85 10.27 -17.53
N GLU A 135 39.69 9.26 -17.69
CA GLU A 135 39.70 8.10 -16.80
C GLU A 135 39.92 8.53 -15.34
N GLY A 136 39.10 8.04 -14.42
CA GLY A 136 39.17 8.41 -13.01
C GLY A 136 38.49 9.76 -12.66
N ALA A 137 37.90 10.45 -13.62
CA ALA A 137 37.15 11.68 -13.36
C ALA A 137 35.96 11.39 -12.42
N ARG A 138 35.71 12.34 -11.52
CA ARG A 138 34.51 12.29 -10.66
C ARG A 138 33.29 12.78 -11.43
N ILE A 139 32.18 12.08 -11.27
CA ILE A 139 30.87 12.59 -11.72
C ILE A 139 30.42 13.60 -10.66
N GLU A 140 30.09 14.80 -11.09
CA GLU A 140 29.45 15.81 -10.22
C GLU A 140 28.01 15.35 -9.91
N GLU A 141 27.66 15.43 -8.63
CA GLU A 141 26.33 15.08 -8.13
C GLU A 141 25.81 16.24 -7.30
N ASN A 142 24.68 16.82 -7.72
CA ASN A 142 24.01 17.93 -7.05
C ASN A 142 22.56 17.53 -6.71
N GLU A 143 22.31 17.19 -5.44
CA GLU A 143 20.98 16.81 -4.97
C GLU A 143 19.94 17.92 -5.08
N LYS A 144 20.36 19.18 -5.14
CA LYS A 144 19.44 20.32 -5.32
C LYS A 144 18.82 20.36 -6.71
N LEU A 145 19.52 19.83 -7.72
CA LEU A 145 18.98 19.71 -9.08
C LEU A 145 17.99 18.55 -9.17
N GLY A 146 18.30 17.44 -8.50
CA GLY A 146 17.43 16.27 -8.42
C GLY A 146 18.18 15.01 -8.00
N ILE A 147 17.42 13.98 -7.68
CA ILE A 147 17.93 12.68 -7.27
C ILE A 147 17.24 11.60 -8.08
N VAL A 148 18.02 10.78 -8.81
CA VAL A 148 17.54 9.53 -9.39
C VAL A 148 17.80 8.39 -8.42
N LYS A 149 16.76 7.70 -7.97
CA LYS A 149 16.89 6.52 -7.12
C LYS A 149 16.85 5.28 -8.01
N MET A 150 18.00 4.62 -8.14
CA MET A 150 18.12 3.33 -8.79
C MET A 150 17.93 2.22 -7.77
N SER A 151 17.22 1.17 -8.15
CA SER A 151 17.08 -0.07 -7.38
C SER A 151 17.41 -1.27 -8.26
N PHE A 152 18.16 -2.24 -7.72
CA PHE A 152 18.28 -3.55 -8.36
C PHE A 152 17.61 -4.63 -7.51
N GLY A 153 17.03 -5.62 -8.20
CA GLY A 153 16.56 -6.85 -7.58
C GLY A 153 17.29 -8.04 -8.18
N ILE A 154 17.87 -8.90 -7.35
CA ILE A 154 18.48 -10.14 -7.79
C ILE A 154 17.61 -11.28 -7.26
N VAL A 155 16.94 -12.01 -8.15
CA VAL A 155 16.06 -13.11 -7.78
C VAL A 155 16.40 -14.33 -8.63
N LYS A 156 16.83 -15.41 -8.00
CA LYS A 156 17.28 -16.64 -8.67
C LYS A 156 18.37 -16.33 -9.73
N ASP A 157 19.33 -15.52 -9.34
CA ASP A 157 20.47 -15.06 -10.16
C ASP A 157 20.10 -14.16 -11.35
N HIS A 158 18.80 -13.83 -11.53
CA HIS A 158 18.33 -12.85 -12.50
C HIS A 158 18.29 -11.45 -11.90
N VAL A 159 18.97 -10.50 -12.54
CA VAL A 159 19.10 -9.10 -12.12
C VAL A 159 18.12 -8.24 -12.92
N ARG A 160 17.30 -7.47 -12.21
CA ARG A 160 16.48 -6.40 -12.78
C ARG A 160 16.93 -5.06 -12.24
N VAL A 161 17.24 -4.13 -13.12
CA VAL A 161 17.65 -2.77 -12.78
C VAL A 161 16.51 -1.81 -13.05
N MET A 162 16.18 -1.00 -12.05
CA MET A 162 14.97 -0.20 -12.06
C MET A 162 15.23 1.22 -11.55
N ILE A 163 14.45 2.19 -12.03
CA ILE A 163 14.38 3.55 -11.49
C ILE A 163 13.11 3.70 -10.67
N ASP A 164 13.23 4.19 -9.44
CA ASP A 164 12.10 4.48 -8.57
C ASP A 164 11.40 5.76 -9.04
N LEU A 165 10.14 5.62 -9.41
CA LEU A 165 9.28 6.68 -9.92
C LEU A 165 8.42 7.31 -8.83
N THR A 166 8.34 6.66 -7.67
CA THR A 166 7.38 6.98 -6.62
C THR A 166 7.77 8.20 -5.79
N GLY A 167 9.05 8.29 -5.42
CA GLY A 167 9.52 9.21 -4.39
C GLY A 167 9.22 8.68 -2.98
N ASP A 168 8.32 9.32 -2.25
CA ASP A 168 7.76 8.77 -1.00
C ASP A 168 6.88 7.55 -1.29
N GLY A 169 6.85 6.56 -0.38
CA GLY A 169 6.04 5.35 -0.57
C GLY A 169 4.56 5.67 -0.81
N LEU A 170 3.86 4.85 -1.62
CA LEU A 170 2.47 5.11 -2.00
C LEU A 170 1.50 5.17 -0.82
N HIS A 171 1.82 4.55 0.31
CA HIS A 171 1.03 4.67 1.54
C HIS A 171 0.92 6.12 2.02
N LYS A 172 1.89 7.01 1.75
CA LYS A 172 1.79 8.43 2.08
C LYS A 172 0.87 9.15 1.09
N ARG A 173 -0.45 9.12 1.35
CA ARG A 173 -1.48 9.71 0.48
C ARG A 173 -1.54 11.23 0.49
N GLY A 174 -0.91 11.87 1.50
CA GLY A 174 -0.93 13.32 1.71
C GLY A 174 -1.99 13.80 2.71
N TYR A 175 -2.91 12.97 3.17
CA TYR A 175 -3.94 13.39 4.13
C TYR A 175 -3.53 13.22 5.60
N ARG A 176 -2.40 12.59 5.91
CA ARG A 176 -1.87 12.45 7.29
C ARG A 176 -0.57 13.24 7.47
N PRO A 177 -0.61 14.53 7.77
CA PRO A 177 0.59 15.33 7.94
C PRO A 177 1.32 15.03 9.27
N LEU A 178 0.64 14.49 10.28
CA LEU A 178 1.19 14.18 11.59
C LEU A 178 1.26 12.67 11.83
N MET A 179 2.45 12.19 12.20
CA MET A 179 2.67 10.78 12.55
C MET A 179 2.32 10.57 14.02
N HIS A 180 1.31 9.73 14.30
CA HIS A 180 1.16 9.05 15.58
C HIS A 180 1.94 7.72 15.55
N GLU A 181 2.22 7.15 16.72
CA GLU A 181 2.97 5.91 16.89
C GLU A 181 2.39 4.77 16.03
N ALA A 182 3.19 4.32 15.07
CA ALA A 182 3.01 3.12 14.24
C ALA A 182 1.57 2.84 13.71
N PRO A 183 0.90 3.78 13.02
CA PRO A 183 -0.40 3.53 12.44
C PRO A 183 -0.29 2.50 11.31
N ILE A 184 -1.40 1.80 11.05
CA ILE A 184 -1.49 0.93 9.88
C ILE A 184 -1.23 1.74 8.60
N LYS A 185 -0.48 1.16 7.64
CA LYS A 185 -0.27 1.80 6.34
C LYS A 185 -1.58 1.86 5.56
N GLU A 186 -1.78 2.93 4.82
CA GLU A 186 -2.95 3.16 3.98
C GLU A 186 -3.10 2.06 2.90
N THR A 187 -2.00 1.61 2.33
CA THR A 187 -1.96 0.51 1.35
C THR A 187 -2.46 -0.81 1.96
N LEU A 188 -2.09 -1.09 3.21
CA LEU A 188 -2.57 -2.27 3.93
C LEU A 188 -4.04 -2.11 4.33
N ALA A 189 -4.45 -0.94 4.81
CA ALA A 189 -5.85 -0.66 5.18
C ALA A 189 -6.79 -0.86 3.98
N ALA A 190 -6.45 -0.30 2.81
CA ALA A 190 -7.18 -0.52 1.56
C ALA A 190 -7.24 -2.01 1.17
N GLY A 191 -6.12 -2.72 1.35
CA GLY A 191 -6.05 -4.17 1.14
C GLY A 191 -6.96 -4.95 2.08
N MET A 192 -7.07 -4.54 3.35
CA MET A 192 -7.96 -5.15 4.34
C MET A 192 -9.44 -4.95 3.97
N VAL A 193 -9.83 -3.76 3.53
CA VAL A 193 -11.21 -3.48 3.07
C VAL A 193 -11.60 -4.45 1.95
N SER A 194 -10.72 -4.66 0.98
CA SER A 194 -10.95 -5.61 -0.11
C SER A 194 -10.95 -7.06 0.36
N ALA A 195 -10.02 -7.45 1.23
CA ALA A 195 -9.91 -8.81 1.75
C ALA A 195 -11.07 -9.19 2.67
N ALA A 196 -11.68 -8.22 3.35
CA ALA A 196 -12.92 -8.37 4.10
C ALA A 196 -14.17 -8.45 3.20
N GLN A 197 -14.00 -8.26 1.89
CA GLN A 197 -15.09 -8.30 0.90
C GLN A 197 -16.22 -7.33 1.26
N TYR A 198 -15.86 -6.10 1.65
CA TYR A 198 -16.84 -5.06 1.89
C TYR A 198 -17.58 -4.71 0.59
N ARG A 199 -18.90 -4.61 0.67
CA ARG A 199 -19.76 -4.23 -0.47
C ARG A 199 -20.16 -2.78 -0.31
N PHE A 200 -19.56 -1.92 -1.13
CA PHE A 200 -19.88 -0.51 -1.14
C PHE A 200 -21.36 -0.29 -1.52
N PHE A 201 -22.02 0.64 -0.84
CA PHE A 201 -23.43 1.02 -1.07
C PHE A 201 -24.43 -0.13 -0.92
N GLY A 202 -24.04 -1.17 -0.19
CA GLY A 202 -24.96 -2.25 0.21
C GLY A 202 -25.72 -1.88 1.51
N GLU A 203 -26.38 -2.87 2.09
CA GLU A 203 -27.10 -2.74 3.37
C GLU A 203 -26.17 -2.90 4.61
N GLU A 204 -24.89 -2.62 4.48
CA GLU A 204 -23.89 -2.88 5.50
C GLU A 204 -23.01 -1.65 5.74
N ALA A 205 -22.93 -1.18 6.99
CA ALA A 205 -21.96 -0.18 7.39
C ALA A 205 -20.60 -0.81 7.70
N LEU A 206 -19.50 -0.14 7.34
CA LEU A 206 -18.16 -0.47 7.82
C LEU A 206 -17.91 0.27 9.13
N VAL A 207 -17.49 -0.46 10.17
CA VAL A 207 -17.19 0.09 11.48
C VAL A 207 -15.79 -0.36 11.93
N ASP A 208 -14.93 0.60 12.26
CA ASP A 208 -13.65 0.35 12.93
C ASP A 208 -13.71 0.82 14.38
N PRO A 209 -13.86 -0.09 15.37
CA PRO A 209 -13.95 0.24 16.80
C PRO A 209 -12.60 0.53 17.45
N PHE A 210 -11.51 0.50 16.71
CA PHE A 210 -10.14 0.84 17.11
C PHE A 210 -9.51 1.79 16.08
N CYS A 211 -10.27 2.82 15.67
CA CYS A 211 -9.96 3.57 14.46
C CYS A 211 -8.65 4.37 14.53
N GLY A 212 -8.14 4.67 15.71
CA GLY A 212 -6.94 5.47 15.87
C GLY A 212 -7.02 6.76 15.06
N SER A 213 -6.13 6.92 14.09
CA SER A 213 -6.11 8.06 13.16
C SER A 213 -7.12 7.96 12.01
N GLY A 214 -8.01 6.97 12.00
CA GLY A 214 -9.10 6.80 11.03
C GLY A 214 -8.73 6.11 9.72
N THR A 215 -7.54 5.52 9.60
CA THR A 215 -6.99 5.06 8.31
C THR A 215 -7.90 4.07 7.57
N ILE A 216 -8.44 3.04 8.24
CA ILE A 216 -9.31 2.02 7.60
C ILE A 216 -10.60 2.67 7.09
N VAL A 217 -11.21 3.51 7.92
CA VAL A 217 -12.47 4.21 7.61
C VAL A 217 -12.28 5.17 6.43
N ILE A 218 -11.19 5.96 6.44
CA ILE A 218 -10.86 6.93 5.39
C ILE A 218 -10.56 6.21 4.06
N GLU A 219 -9.73 5.16 4.06
CA GLU A 219 -9.43 4.41 2.85
C GLU A 219 -10.70 3.75 2.27
N ALA A 220 -11.59 3.22 3.12
CA ALA A 220 -12.86 2.66 2.67
C ALA A 220 -13.75 3.74 2.01
N ALA A 221 -13.86 4.92 2.62
CA ALA A 221 -14.62 6.03 2.06
C ALA A 221 -14.02 6.53 0.73
N MET A 222 -12.68 6.69 0.66
CA MET A 222 -12.01 7.05 -0.59
C MET A 222 -12.20 6.02 -1.70
N MET A 223 -12.27 4.73 -1.35
CA MET A 223 -12.55 3.65 -2.32
C MET A 223 -13.98 3.75 -2.85
N ALA A 224 -14.95 3.96 -1.97
CA ALA A 224 -16.35 4.08 -2.34
C ALA A 224 -16.61 5.29 -3.26
N LEU A 225 -15.99 6.43 -2.95
CA LEU A 225 -16.10 7.67 -3.68
C LEU A 225 -15.22 7.74 -4.92
N ASN A 226 -14.53 6.66 -5.26
CA ASN A 226 -13.57 6.59 -6.35
C ASN A 226 -12.52 7.73 -6.32
N ILE A 227 -12.09 8.15 -5.13
CA ILE A 227 -11.04 9.17 -4.96
C ILE A 227 -9.68 8.51 -5.19
N ALA A 228 -8.94 8.98 -6.18
CA ALA A 228 -7.61 8.46 -6.50
C ALA A 228 -6.62 8.67 -5.35
N PRO A 229 -5.89 7.63 -4.89
CA PRO A 229 -4.98 7.73 -3.75
C PRO A 229 -3.78 8.64 -3.99
N GLY A 230 -3.41 8.89 -5.26
CA GLY A 230 -2.32 9.75 -5.67
C GLY A 230 -2.67 11.23 -5.81
N LEU A 231 -3.95 11.60 -5.71
CA LEU A 231 -4.45 12.93 -6.09
C LEU A 231 -3.84 14.09 -5.30
N LYS A 232 -3.52 13.88 -4.02
CA LYS A 232 -3.03 14.91 -3.10
C LYS A 232 -1.52 14.81 -2.80
N ARG A 233 -0.73 14.24 -3.72
CA ARG A 233 0.72 14.08 -3.55
C ARG A 233 1.48 14.32 -4.85
N ASP A 234 2.80 14.55 -4.72
CA ASP A 234 3.74 14.60 -5.83
C ASP A 234 4.48 13.26 -5.96
N PHE A 235 5.03 13.03 -7.15
CA PHE A 235 5.81 11.85 -7.47
C PHE A 235 7.21 12.22 -7.98
N ALA A 236 8.20 11.38 -7.69
CA ALA A 236 9.56 11.60 -8.20
C ALA A 236 9.59 11.64 -9.72
N ALA A 237 8.75 10.86 -10.38
CA ALA A 237 8.62 10.79 -11.82
C ALA A 237 8.28 12.14 -12.49
N GLU A 238 7.55 13.03 -11.81
CA GLU A 238 7.18 14.35 -12.33
C GLU A 238 8.39 15.25 -12.61
N LYS A 239 9.48 15.02 -11.86
CA LYS A 239 10.73 15.79 -11.98
C LYS A 239 11.69 15.22 -13.02
N LEU A 240 11.50 13.95 -13.43
CA LEU A 240 12.39 13.30 -14.41
C LEU A 240 12.13 13.85 -15.80
N PRO A 241 13.15 14.41 -16.51
CA PRO A 241 12.95 15.11 -17.79
C PRO A 241 12.32 14.23 -18.87
N TYR A 242 12.59 12.93 -18.85
CA TYR A 242 12.06 11.97 -19.83
C TYR A 242 10.60 11.53 -19.54
N ILE A 243 10.04 11.93 -18.41
CA ILE A 243 8.62 11.72 -18.05
C ILE A 243 7.90 13.07 -18.03
N GLY A 244 8.33 13.97 -17.15
CA GLY A 244 7.79 15.31 -17.00
C GLY A 244 6.44 15.39 -16.28
N LYS A 245 5.95 16.60 -16.10
CA LYS A 245 4.75 16.90 -15.29
C LYS A 245 3.44 16.73 -16.07
N ALA A 246 3.42 17.00 -17.38
CA ALA A 246 2.19 17.05 -18.16
C ALA A 246 1.32 15.78 -18.10
N PRO A 247 1.86 14.54 -18.15
CA PRO A 247 1.04 13.33 -18.00
C PRO A 247 0.37 13.23 -16.60
N PHE A 248 1.02 13.79 -15.57
CA PHE A 248 0.46 13.82 -14.21
C PHE A 248 -0.64 14.84 -14.05
N ASP A 249 -0.52 16.02 -14.68
CA ASP A 249 -1.57 17.03 -14.67
C ASP A 249 -2.84 16.46 -15.34
N GLN A 250 -2.69 15.76 -16.47
CA GLN A 250 -3.79 15.06 -17.13
C GLN A 250 -4.39 13.94 -16.26
N ALA A 251 -3.54 13.11 -15.61
CA ALA A 251 -4.01 12.05 -14.73
C ALA A 251 -4.72 12.60 -13.48
N ARG A 252 -4.33 13.78 -12.97
CA ARG A 252 -5.03 14.47 -11.87
C ARG A 252 -6.38 15.02 -12.30
N GLU A 253 -6.50 15.54 -13.53
CA GLU A 253 -7.77 15.98 -14.09
C GLU A 253 -8.72 14.79 -14.24
N GLU A 254 -8.29 13.72 -14.93
CA GLU A 254 -9.04 12.46 -15.03
C GLU A 254 -9.50 11.97 -13.64
N ALA A 255 -8.62 12.00 -12.64
CA ALA A 255 -8.92 11.52 -11.29
C ALA A 255 -9.96 12.39 -10.56
N ARG A 256 -10.01 13.69 -10.83
CA ARG A 256 -11.04 14.57 -10.27
C ARG A 256 -12.41 14.31 -10.93
N ASP A 257 -12.41 14.10 -12.22
CA ASP A 257 -13.64 13.83 -13.00
C ASP A 257 -14.25 12.46 -12.65
N MET A 258 -13.39 11.49 -12.31
CA MET A 258 -13.82 10.14 -11.92
C MET A 258 -14.29 10.03 -10.46
N ALA A 259 -13.97 11.01 -9.61
CA ALA A 259 -14.41 10.99 -8.22
C ALA A 259 -15.92 11.26 -8.12
N ASP A 260 -16.64 10.39 -7.41
CA ASP A 260 -18.06 10.55 -7.14
C ASP A 260 -18.26 11.13 -5.74
N LEU A 261 -18.42 12.45 -5.67
CA LEU A 261 -18.66 13.19 -4.44
C LEU A 261 -20.15 13.58 -4.27
N SER A 262 -21.03 12.92 -4.99
CA SER A 262 -22.48 13.13 -4.87
C SER A 262 -22.93 12.92 -3.42
N PRO A 263 -23.87 13.72 -2.89
CA PRO A 263 -24.44 13.51 -1.57
C PRO A 263 -25.00 12.09 -1.45
N MET A 264 -24.69 11.42 -0.34
CA MET A 264 -25.25 10.11 -0.01
C MET A 264 -26.42 10.29 0.94
N ASP A 265 -27.50 9.52 0.74
CA ASP A 265 -28.62 9.48 1.66
C ASP A 265 -28.22 8.93 3.03
N ASP A 266 -27.30 7.97 3.04
CA ASP A 266 -26.79 7.29 4.23
C ASP A 266 -25.26 7.43 4.39
N ILE A 267 -24.80 7.36 5.61
CA ILE A 267 -23.38 7.23 5.94
C ILE A 267 -23.04 5.75 6.10
N TYR A 268 -21.96 5.33 5.46
CA TYR A 268 -21.53 3.92 5.43
C TYR A 268 -20.23 3.64 6.21
N PHE A 269 -19.49 4.70 6.63
CA PHE A 269 -18.13 4.57 7.14
C PHE A 269 -18.03 5.18 8.53
N TYR A 270 -17.80 4.32 9.54
CA TYR A 270 -17.83 4.70 10.94
C TYR A 270 -16.53 4.29 11.64
N GLY A 271 -16.01 5.17 12.50
CA GLY A 271 -14.86 4.89 13.33
C GLY A 271 -15.10 5.28 14.78
N SER A 272 -14.56 4.51 15.70
CA SER A 272 -14.54 4.88 17.11
C SER A 272 -13.22 4.49 17.75
N ASP A 273 -12.87 5.19 18.80
CA ASP A 273 -11.71 4.91 19.64
C ASP A 273 -12.02 5.32 21.08
N ILE A 274 -11.37 4.71 22.04
CA ILE A 274 -11.49 5.10 23.44
C ILE A 274 -10.75 6.40 23.74
N ASP A 275 -9.71 6.74 22.94
CA ASP A 275 -8.92 7.95 23.08
C ASP A 275 -9.57 9.12 22.31
N PRO A 276 -10.02 10.21 22.99
CA PRO A 276 -10.56 11.39 22.33
C PRO A 276 -9.58 12.07 21.36
N LYS A 277 -8.26 11.98 21.61
CA LYS A 277 -7.24 12.56 20.75
C LYS A 277 -7.11 11.80 19.42
N ALA A 278 -7.25 10.47 19.49
CA ALA A 278 -7.27 9.64 18.30
C ALA A 278 -8.49 9.98 17.42
N VAL A 279 -9.67 10.11 18.02
CA VAL A 279 -10.91 10.49 17.32
C VAL A 279 -10.80 11.87 16.66
N GLU A 280 -10.24 12.86 17.37
CA GLU A 280 -10.01 14.19 16.80
C GLU A 280 -9.03 14.14 15.63
N THR A 281 -7.96 13.34 15.73
CA THR A 281 -7.01 13.12 14.64
C THR A 281 -7.69 12.48 13.45
N ALA A 282 -8.56 11.47 13.67
CA ALA A 282 -9.32 10.80 12.62
C ALA A 282 -10.23 11.79 11.86
N ARG A 283 -10.92 12.69 12.56
CA ARG A 283 -11.75 13.75 11.94
C ARG A 283 -10.92 14.68 11.07
N ARG A 284 -9.77 15.17 11.57
CA ARG A 284 -8.86 16.02 10.78
C ARG A 284 -8.31 15.31 9.54
N ASN A 285 -7.94 14.06 9.67
CA ASN A 285 -7.48 13.25 8.54
C ASN A 285 -8.59 13.03 7.51
N ALA A 286 -9.82 12.76 7.95
CA ALA A 286 -10.97 12.63 7.07
C ALA A 286 -11.26 13.93 6.30
N GLN A 287 -11.16 15.07 6.98
CA GLN A 287 -11.28 16.38 6.35
C GLN A 287 -10.16 16.61 5.32
N ALA A 288 -8.90 16.32 5.68
CA ALA A 288 -7.76 16.44 4.78
C ALA A 288 -7.87 15.47 3.57
N ALA A 289 -8.43 14.28 3.77
CA ALA A 289 -8.72 13.32 2.69
C ALA A 289 -9.88 13.79 1.78
N GLY A 290 -10.77 14.66 2.27
CA GLY A 290 -11.97 15.11 1.56
C GLY A 290 -13.16 14.16 1.72
N VAL A 291 -13.21 13.40 2.83
CA VAL A 291 -14.25 12.40 3.11
C VAL A 291 -15.01 12.66 4.43
N SER A 292 -14.88 13.86 5.01
CA SER A 292 -15.53 14.21 6.28
C SER A 292 -17.06 14.04 6.25
N ASP A 293 -17.66 14.39 5.14
CA ASP A 293 -19.13 14.35 4.99
C ASP A 293 -19.65 12.90 4.90
N PHE A 294 -18.79 11.98 4.49
CA PHE A 294 -19.08 10.57 4.26
C PHE A 294 -18.66 9.65 5.40
N THR A 295 -18.06 10.21 6.47
CA THR A 295 -17.54 9.46 7.61
C THR A 295 -18.10 9.98 8.93
N ARG A 296 -18.20 9.10 9.95
CA ARG A 296 -18.58 9.51 11.31
C ARG A 296 -17.62 8.90 12.33
N PHE A 297 -17.18 9.73 13.27
CA PHE A 297 -16.26 9.31 14.33
C PHE A 297 -16.81 9.68 15.70
N LYS A 298 -16.75 8.74 16.67
CA LYS A 298 -17.14 8.98 18.08
C LYS A 298 -16.11 8.42 19.06
N VAL A 299 -16.05 9.02 20.24
CA VAL A 299 -15.32 8.44 21.38
C VAL A 299 -16.20 7.34 21.99
N ALA A 300 -15.73 6.10 22.01
CA ALA A 300 -16.46 4.99 22.60
C ALA A 300 -15.54 3.81 22.93
N ASP A 301 -15.84 3.09 24.01
CA ASP A 301 -15.24 1.77 24.27
C ASP A 301 -15.95 0.72 23.41
N PHE A 302 -15.18 -0.07 22.66
CA PHE A 302 -15.71 -1.14 21.79
C PHE A 302 -16.56 -2.17 22.56
N LYS A 303 -16.32 -2.37 23.86
CA LYS A 303 -17.08 -3.28 24.72
C LYS A 303 -18.56 -2.89 24.85
N ASN A 304 -18.86 -1.60 24.70
CA ASN A 304 -20.21 -1.04 24.74
C ASN A 304 -20.87 -0.97 23.36
N GLN A 305 -20.14 -1.34 22.29
CA GLN A 305 -20.64 -1.30 20.92
C GLN A 305 -21.27 -2.64 20.52
N THR A 306 -22.34 -3.02 21.20
CA THR A 306 -23.12 -4.22 20.85
C THR A 306 -23.75 -4.10 19.45
N PRO A 307 -24.22 -5.22 18.83
CA PRO A 307 -24.92 -5.15 17.54
C PRO A 307 -26.09 -4.15 17.53
N GLU A 308 -26.82 -4.06 18.63
CA GLU A 308 -27.97 -3.15 18.80
C GLU A 308 -27.53 -1.68 18.85
N GLU A 309 -26.47 -1.38 19.61
CA GLU A 309 -25.89 -0.04 19.69
C GLU A 309 -25.33 0.38 18.33
N LEU A 310 -24.65 -0.52 17.62
CA LEU A 310 -24.13 -0.25 16.28
C LEU A 310 -25.25 -0.02 15.28
N ALA A 311 -26.30 -0.83 15.29
CA ALA A 311 -27.47 -0.64 14.42
C ALA A 311 -28.14 0.71 14.66
N SER A 312 -28.26 1.14 15.92
CA SER A 312 -28.79 2.45 16.31
C SER A 312 -27.89 3.59 15.80
N TRP A 313 -26.57 3.46 15.97
CA TRP A 313 -25.61 4.50 15.56
C TRP A 313 -25.49 4.63 14.04
N THR A 314 -25.41 3.50 13.34
CA THR A 314 -25.24 3.49 11.88
C THR A 314 -26.54 3.63 11.12
N ARG A 315 -27.69 3.43 11.76
CA ARG A 315 -29.02 3.31 11.15
C ARG A 315 -29.12 2.17 10.11
N MET A 316 -28.20 1.22 10.17
CA MET A 316 -28.14 0.04 9.32
C MET A 316 -28.27 -1.23 10.13
N SER A 317 -28.96 -2.22 9.57
CA SER A 317 -29.19 -3.51 10.24
C SER A 317 -27.97 -4.45 10.19
N ARG A 318 -26.97 -4.11 9.37
CA ARG A 318 -25.77 -4.93 9.15
C ARG A 318 -24.51 -4.08 9.29
N GLN A 319 -23.48 -4.65 9.92
CA GLN A 319 -22.18 -4.01 10.09
C GLN A 319 -21.04 -4.99 9.79
N LEU A 320 -20.08 -4.53 8.98
CA LEU A 320 -18.76 -5.13 8.93
C LEU A 320 -17.87 -4.45 9.96
N ILE A 321 -17.50 -5.18 10.99
CA ILE A 321 -16.45 -4.75 11.93
C ILE A 321 -15.11 -5.09 11.29
N LEU A 322 -14.31 -4.07 10.93
CA LEU A 322 -13.00 -4.22 10.34
C LEU A 322 -11.99 -3.44 11.16
N CYS A 323 -11.09 -4.13 11.87
CA CYS A 323 -10.23 -3.47 12.82
C CYS A 323 -8.80 -4.01 12.88
N ASN A 324 -7.91 -3.13 13.34
CA ASN A 324 -6.53 -3.41 13.73
C ASN A 324 -6.37 -3.08 15.23
N PRO A 325 -6.81 -3.98 16.14
CA PRO A 325 -6.72 -3.75 17.57
C PRO A 325 -5.26 -3.67 18.02
N PRO A 326 -4.95 -3.01 19.14
CA PRO A 326 -3.59 -2.95 19.65
C PRO A 326 -3.07 -4.35 20.00
N TYR A 327 -1.81 -4.63 19.62
CA TYR A 327 -1.14 -5.89 19.86
C TYR A 327 0.24 -5.70 20.50
N GLY A 328 0.71 -6.75 21.17
CA GLY A 328 1.90 -6.72 22.00
C GLY A 328 3.20 -6.41 21.24
N GLY A 329 4.16 -5.80 21.96
CA GLY A 329 5.52 -5.53 21.54
C GLY A 329 5.96 -4.07 21.66
N ARG A 330 5.03 -3.08 21.56
CA ARG A 330 5.33 -1.66 21.75
C ARG A 330 4.38 -0.94 22.73
N LEU A 331 3.13 -1.39 22.83
CA LEU A 331 2.07 -0.68 23.58
C LEU A 331 1.41 -1.52 24.68
N LEU A 332 1.42 -2.85 24.58
CA LEU A 332 0.73 -3.75 25.52
C LEU A 332 1.52 -5.02 25.79
N THR A 333 1.25 -5.62 26.98
CA THR A 333 1.71 -7.00 27.24
C THR A 333 0.88 -8.00 26.45
N PRO A 334 1.38 -9.22 26.17
CA PRO A 334 0.61 -10.26 25.49
C PRO A 334 -0.71 -10.60 26.19
N GLU A 335 -0.75 -10.57 27.51
CA GLU A 335 -1.93 -10.83 28.33
C GLU A 335 -2.99 -9.74 28.15
N ALA A 336 -2.57 -8.46 28.14
CA ALA A 336 -3.46 -7.34 27.90
C ALA A 336 -4.07 -7.37 26.50
N ALA A 337 -3.27 -7.74 25.50
CA ALA A 337 -3.74 -7.93 24.12
C ALA A 337 -4.76 -9.09 24.05
N ALA A 338 -4.49 -10.22 24.71
CA ALA A 338 -5.41 -11.36 24.75
C ALA A 338 -6.77 -10.99 25.38
N GLU A 339 -6.79 -10.15 26.42
CA GLU A 339 -8.06 -9.68 27.02
C GLU A 339 -8.85 -8.77 26.07
N ILE A 340 -8.19 -7.94 25.27
CA ILE A 340 -8.85 -7.17 24.20
C ILE A 340 -9.46 -8.13 23.17
N TYR A 341 -8.73 -9.15 22.71
CA TYR A 341 -9.22 -10.12 21.73
C TYR A 341 -10.41 -10.92 22.25
N LYS A 342 -10.37 -11.37 23.52
CA LYS A 342 -11.53 -11.99 24.19
C LYS A 342 -12.72 -11.03 24.24
N GLY A 343 -12.45 -9.75 24.53
CA GLY A 343 -13.47 -8.71 24.53
C GLY A 343 -14.13 -8.56 23.16
N ILE A 344 -13.33 -8.47 22.06
CA ILE A 344 -13.84 -8.40 20.69
C ILE A 344 -14.71 -9.62 20.37
N ALA A 345 -14.22 -10.82 20.70
CA ALA A 345 -14.97 -12.05 20.48
C ALA A 345 -16.33 -12.02 21.24
N ARG A 346 -16.34 -11.66 22.51
CA ARG A 346 -17.58 -11.58 23.32
C ARG A 346 -18.57 -10.54 22.78
N THR A 347 -18.06 -9.42 22.24
CA THR A 347 -18.92 -8.33 21.73
C THR A 347 -19.58 -8.71 20.41
N TYR A 348 -18.87 -9.36 19.50
CA TYR A 348 -19.30 -9.54 18.11
C TYR A 348 -19.62 -11.00 17.73
N LEU A 349 -19.12 -11.98 18.49
CA LEU A 349 -19.39 -13.40 18.26
C LEU A 349 -20.26 -13.97 19.40
N ASP A 350 -20.93 -15.07 19.11
CA ASP A 350 -21.64 -15.86 20.12
C ASP A 350 -20.69 -16.82 20.87
N ARG A 351 -21.23 -17.62 21.80
CA ARG A 351 -20.43 -18.55 22.59
C ARG A 351 -19.79 -19.68 21.78
N GLU A 352 -20.33 -19.99 20.62
CA GLU A 352 -19.83 -21.02 19.71
C GLU A 352 -18.84 -20.43 18.66
N GLY A 353 -18.66 -19.10 18.65
CA GLY A 353 -17.76 -18.39 17.74
C GLY A 353 -18.37 -18.04 16.38
N PHE A 354 -19.71 -18.08 16.24
CA PHE A 354 -20.42 -17.54 15.07
C PHE A 354 -20.68 -16.05 15.22
N CYS A 355 -20.85 -15.36 14.10
CA CYS A 355 -21.22 -13.95 14.14
C CYS A 355 -22.60 -13.75 14.76
N LYS A 356 -22.72 -12.75 15.64
CA LYS A 356 -24.03 -12.27 16.11
C LYS A 356 -24.83 -11.72 14.92
N LYS A 357 -26.16 -11.73 15.05
CA LYS A 357 -27.05 -11.24 13.99
C LYS A 357 -26.67 -9.81 13.55
N GLY A 358 -26.57 -9.60 12.25
CA GLY A 358 -26.20 -8.31 11.66
C GLY A 358 -24.68 -8.02 11.61
N ILE A 359 -23.84 -8.85 12.23
CA ILE A 359 -22.40 -8.63 12.30
C ILE A 359 -21.64 -9.54 11.32
N ARG A 360 -20.63 -8.95 10.67
CA ARG A 360 -19.46 -9.62 10.11
C ARG A 360 -18.24 -9.06 10.82
N LEU A 361 -17.23 -9.89 11.07
CA LEU A 361 -16.05 -9.50 11.83
C LEU A 361 -14.78 -9.83 11.04
N SER A 362 -13.93 -8.85 10.85
CA SER A 362 -12.60 -8.98 10.24
C SER A 362 -11.57 -8.32 11.14
N VAL A 363 -10.62 -9.10 11.65
CA VAL A 363 -9.61 -8.62 12.61
C VAL A 363 -8.22 -8.96 12.08
N ILE A 364 -7.32 -7.98 12.02
CA ILE A 364 -5.91 -8.22 11.72
C ILE A 364 -5.12 -8.28 13.02
N THR A 365 -4.37 -9.36 13.22
CA THR A 365 -3.48 -9.54 14.38
C THR A 365 -2.20 -10.26 13.97
N PRO A 366 -1.11 -10.15 14.75
CA PRO A 366 0.06 -10.99 14.55
C PRO A 366 -0.32 -12.48 14.63
N ASP A 367 0.06 -13.25 13.59
CA ASP A 367 -0.18 -14.69 13.49
C ASP A 367 -1.64 -15.10 13.89
N ASP A 368 -1.80 -16.12 14.73
CA ASP A 368 -3.08 -16.66 15.15
C ASP A 368 -3.59 -16.06 16.48
N SER A 369 -3.02 -14.92 16.91
CA SER A 369 -3.26 -14.37 18.26
C SER A 369 -4.73 -14.14 18.59
N PHE A 370 -5.52 -13.60 17.64
CA PHE A 370 -6.96 -13.43 17.84
C PHE A 370 -7.71 -14.76 17.80
N GLU A 371 -7.40 -15.61 16.82
CA GLU A 371 -8.11 -16.87 16.63
C GLU A 371 -7.95 -17.83 17.82
N ASN A 372 -6.82 -17.76 18.51
CA ASN A 372 -6.58 -18.53 19.74
C ASN A 372 -7.49 -18.10 20.91
N GLN A 373 -8.17 -16.96 20.82
CA GLN A 373 -9.15 -16.49 21.80
C GLN A 373 -10.61 -16.82 21.41
N VAL A 374 -10.83 -17.50 20.28
CA VAL A 374 -12.14 -17.87 19.76
C VAL A 374 -12.25 -19.38 19.65
N ILE A 375 -13.39 -19.96 20.07
CA ILE A 375 -13.59 -21.42 20.02
C ILE A 375 -13.58 -21.93 18.59
N ARG A 376 -14.21 -21.18 17.68
CA ARG A 376 -14.33 -21.54 16.26
C ARG A 376 -13.24 -20.87 15.45
N LYS A 377 -12.69 -21.62 14.50
CA LYS A 377 -11.75 -21.04 13.51
C LYS A 377 -12.46 -20.09 12.54
N ALA A 378 -11.74 -19.08 12.06
CA ALA A 378 -12.24 -18.11 11.09
C ALA A 378 -12.73 -18.79 9.79
N ASP A 379 -13.76 -18.20 9.17
CA ASP A 379 -14.31 -18.69 7.90
C ASP A 379 -13.32 -18.52 6.74
N LYS A 380 -12.53 -17.44 6.78
CA LYS A 380 -11.47 -17.18 5.83
C LYS A 380 -10.29 -16.50 6.53
N ARG A 381 -9.09 -16.81 6.10
CA ARG A 381 -7.86 -16.23 6.60
C ARG A 381 -7.05 -15.68 5.45
N ARG A 382 -6.35 -14.58 5.69
CA ARG A 382 -5.38 -14.03 4.75
C ARG A 382 -4.12 -13.61 5.49
N LYS A 383 -2.99 -14.17 5.06
CA LYS A 383 -1.67 -13.75 5.54
C LYS A 383 -1.34 -12.38 4.95
N LEU A 384 -1.00 -11.43 5.81
CA LEU A 384 -0.63 -10.07 5.46
C LEU A 384 0.60 -9.65 6.27
N TYR A 385 1.14 -8.47 5.97
CA TYR A 385 2.29 -7.93 6.70
C TYR A 385 2.02 -6.48 7.09
N ASN A 386 2.17 -6.17 8.39
CA ASN A 386 2.16 -4.79 8.89
C ASN A 386 3.60 -4.36 9.20
N GLY A 387 4.25 -3.69 8.26
CA GLY A 387 5.70 -3.49 8.26
C GLY A 387 6.41 -4.84 8.14
N SER A 388 7.31 -5.13 9.10
CA SER A 388 8.01 -6.43 9.19
C SER A 388 7.21 -7.51 9.95
N ILE A 389 6.09 -7.15 10.57
CA ILE A 389 5.31 -8.07 11.39
C ILE A 389 4.40 -8.89 10.49
N ARG A 390 4.55 -10.20 10.54
CA ARG A 390 3.63 -11.13 9.92
C ARG A 390 2.30 -11.09 10.68
N CYS A 391 1.22 -10.79 9.96
CA CYS A 391 -0.13 -10.71 10.49
C CYS A 391 -1.06 -11.67 9.75
N GLN A 392 -2.19 -11.95 10.38
CA GLN A 392 -3.29 -12.68 9.78
C GLN A 392 -4.57 -11.86 9.89
N LEU A 393 -5.22 -11.61 8.76
CA LEU A 393 -6.58 -11.10 8.72
C LEU A 393 -7.53 -12.29 8.79
N THR A 394 -8.26 -12.39 9.92
CA THR A 394 -9.28 -13.41 10.18
C THR A 394 -10.65 -12.84 9.88
N ASN A 395 -11.43 -13.54 9.06
CA ASN A 395 -12.77 -13.13 8.66
C ASN A 395 -13.81 -14.11 9.18
N TYR A 396 -14.80 -13.60 9.92
CA TYR A 396 -15.95 -14.32 10.43
C TYR A 396 -17.22 -13.72 9.82
N TYR A 397 -18.03 -14.55 9.17
CA TYR A 397 -19.26 -14.10 8.47
C TYR A 397 -20.40 -15.12 8.57
N ARG A 398 -20.16 -16.31 9.11
CA ARG A 398 -21.21 -17.32 9.29
C ARG A 398 -22.04 -17.03 10.54
N LEU A 399 -23.35 -17.12 10.36
CA LEU A 399 -24.31 -17.14 11.44
C LEU A 399 -24.45 -18.56 12.02
N PRO A 400 -24.94 -18.70 13.27
CA PRO A 400 -25.24 -20.02 13.83
C PRO A 400 -26.25 -20.76 12.93
N PRO A 401 -26.15 -22.11 12.82
CA PRO A 401 -27.11 -22.90 12.06
C PRO A 401 -28.51 -22.67 12.66
N LYS A 402 -29.50 -22.54 11.78
CA LYS A 402 -30.91 -22.49 12.23
C LYS A 402 -31.22 -23.80 12.96
N LYS A 403 -31.66 -23.69 14.21
CA LYS A 403 -32.21 -24.82 14.95
C LYS A 403 -33.53 -25.27 14.34
#